data_d20038399b117557de2e64542f3e167f
#
_entry.id   d20038399b117557de2e64542f3e167f
#
_cell.length_a   1.000
_cell.length_b   1.000
_cell.length_c   1.000
_cell.angle_alpha   90.00
_cell.angle_beta   90.00
_cell.angle_gamma   90.00
#
_symmetry.space_group_name_H-M   'P 1'
#
loop_
_entity.id
_entity.type
_entity.pdbx_description
1 polymer ?
#
loop_
_entity_poly.entity_id
_entity_poly.type
_entity_poly.pdbx_seq_one_letter_code
_entity_poly.pdbx_strand_id
1 'polypeptide(L)'
;MPKYYPIMLDIRGRLVIVVGGDRVAAEKAATLSASGAQVRVMSQEFCDELFLLQAEQRSVMLHHKAYEPGDLASAFVVVAVSSDPQLIKTIWAETQERGQLVNIVDVPEYCSFIMPSVLRREQLTIAVSTEGASPSLAKRIRHSLEEIFSPAYGPYLRLAALTRTYLRKNGVSYEQRDDFFSDYFTSDVLTQLMTGNISQAAVITAALLHHYDIDVPASVLQTGLEEGNSPAGGAGGADAVWGTVCPGRSARCPRLLPFFLACRRKRHKISRGCRGTQSPGRSARCPRFPPFFLTCRRSRHK
;
A
#
# COMPACT_ATOMS: atom_id res chain seq x y z
N MET A 1 24.83 6.02 3.33
CA MET A 1 23.84 5.05 2.90
C MET A 1 23.16 5.57 1.63
N PRO A 2 22.88 4.73 0.63
CA PRO A 2 22.18 5.17 -0.55
C PRO A 2 20.76 5.62 -0.20
N LYS A 3 20.26 6.68 -0.88
CA LYS A 3 18.86 7.09 -0.78
C LYS A 3 18.07 6.30 -1.82
N TYR A 4 17.13 5.48 -1.36
CA TYR A 4 16.26 4.73 -2.26
C TYR A 4 15.06 5.56 -2.71
N TYR A 5 14.70 5.43 -3.99
CA TYR A 5 13.48 6.03 -4.53
C TYR A 5 12.29 5.10 -4.31
N PRO A 6 11.26 5.49 -3.53
CA PRO A 6 10.12 4.63 -3.23
C PRO A 6 9.19 4.50 -4.44
N ILE A 7 8.97 3.26 -4.88
CA ILE A 7 8.06 2.92 -5.97
C ILE A 7 7.19 1.72 -5.59
N MET A 8 6.03 1.61 -6.23
CA MET A 8 5.23 0.40 -6.30
C MET A 8 5.47 -0.26 -7.65
N LEU A 9 6.16 -1.41 -7.64
CA LEU A 9 6.56 -2.12 -8.85
C LEU A 9 5.47 -3.11 -9.27
N ASP A 10 5.01 -3.03 -10.52
CA ASP A 10 4.10 -4.02 -11.11
C ASP A 10 4.91 -5.21 -11.67
N ILE A 11 4.77 -6.35 -11.02
CA ILE A 11 5.44 -7.61 -11.40
C ILE A 11 4.46 -8.67 -11.90
N ARG A 12 3.19 -8.32 -12.13
CA ARG A 12 2.17 -9.27 -12.59
C ARG A 12 2.57 -9.88 -13.93
N GLY A 13 2.55 -11.22 -13.98
CA GLY A 13 2.94 -11.99 -15.16
C GLY A 13 4.44 -11.92 -15.53
N ARG A 14 5.25 -11.15 -14.77
CA ARG A 14 6.70 -11.06 -15.01
C ARG A 14 7.43 -12.22 -14.35
N LEU A 15 8.48 -12.70 -14.99
CA LEU A 15 9.33 -13.75 -14.42
C LEU A 15 10.24 -13.15 -13.34
N VAL A 16 10.14 -13.74 -12.15
CA VAL A 16 11.03 -13.46 -11.03
C VAL A 16 11.79 -14.74 -10.69
N ILE A 17 13.12 -14.66 -10.59
CA ILE A 17 13.95 -15.79 -10.21
C ILE A 17 14.41 -15.61 -8.76
N VAL A 18 14.18 -16.65 -7.95
CA VAL A 18 14.67 -16.74 -6.58
C VAL A 18 15.78 -17.80 -6.55
N VAL A 19 17.00 -17.41 -6.23
CA VAL A 19 18.14 -18.31 -6.04
C VAL A 19 18.29 -18.62 -4.56
N GLY A 20 18.04 -19.88 -4.19
CA GLY A 20 18.04 -20.36 -2.79
C GLY A 20 16.87 -21.31 -2.55
N GLY A 21 17.00 -22.22 -1.57
CA GLY A 21 16.01 -23.27 -1.31
C GLY A 21 15.56 -23.36 0.14
N ASP A 22 15.93 -22.40 0.98
CA ASP A 22 15.60 -22.37 2.41
C ASP A 22 14.26 -21.67 2.70
N ARG A 23 13.91 -21.55 3.98
CA ARG A 23 12.68 -20.87 4.43
C ARG A 23 12.61 -19.41 4.03
N VAL A 24 13.77 -18.72 3.97
CA VAL A 24 13.81 -17.32 3.54
C VAL A 24 13.45 -17.21 2.07
N ALA A 25 13.99 -18.10 1.24
CA ALA A 25 13.61 -18.19 -0.17
C ALA A 25 12.12 -18.49 -0.35
N ALA A 26 11.55 -19.38 0.48
CA ALA A 26 10.11 -19.68 0.48
C ALA A 26 9.26 -18.43 0.80
N GLU A 27 9.64 -17.66 1.83
CA GLU A 27 8.97 -16.40 2.19
C GLU A 27 8.99 -15.36 1.05
N LYS A 28 10.15 -15.23 0.38
CA LYS A 28 10.30 -14.35 -0.78
C LYS A 28 9.46 -14.84 -1.95
N ALA A 29 9.52 -16.10 -2.29
CA ALA A 29 8.74 -16.71 -3.36
C ALA A 29 7.23 -16.53 -3.14
N ALA A 30 6.73 -16.77 -1.93
CA ALA A 30 5.33 -16.59 -1.57
C ALA A 30 4.87 -15.13 -1.75
N THR A 31 5.67 -14.16 -1.26
CA THR A 31 5.34 -12.73 -1.38
C THR A 31 5.30 -12.26 -2.83
N LEU A 32 6.24 -12.73 -3.65
CA LEU A 32 6.33 -12.38 -5.07
C LEU A 32 5.20 -13.00 -5.88
N SER A 33 4.88 -14.27 -5.61
CA SER A 33 3.75 -14.96 -6.22
C SER A 33 2.41 -14.33 -5.85
N ALA A 34 2.21 -13.98 -4.58
CA ALA A 34 1.02 -13.25 -4.12
C ALA A 34 0.88 -11.86 -4.76
N SER A 35 1.99 -11.30 -5.30
CA SER A 35 1.99 -10.05 -6.07
C SER A 35 1.78 -10.28 -7.58
N GLY A 36 1.45 -11.51 -7.99
CA GLY A 36 1.13 -11.88 -9.37
C GLY A 36 2.31 -12.22 -10.27
N ALA A 37 3.52 -12.37 -9.71
CA ALA A 37 4.68 -12.79 -10.48
C ALA A 37 4.64 -14.27 -10.86
N GLN A 38 5.31 -14.62 -11.98
CA GLN A 38 5.72 -15.98 -12.27
C GLN A 38 7.06 -16.22 -11.56
N VAL A 39 7.05 -17.07 -10.54
CA VAL A 39 8.23 -17.28 -9.69
C VAL A 39 8.92 -18.59 -10.05
N ARG A 40 10.21 -18.52 -10.36
CA ARG A 40 11.07 -19.67 -10.52
C ARG A 40 12.07 -19.69 -9.37
N VAL A 41 11.99 -20.73 -8.54
CA VAL A 41 12.95 -20.93 -7.45
C VAL A 41 14.02 -21.92 -7.91
N MET A 42 15.28 -21.58 -7.74
CA MET A 42 16.42 -22.36 -8.20
C MET A 42 17.32 -22.73 -7.03
N SER A 43 17.49 -24.03 -6.79
CA SER A 43 18.37 -24.58 -5.76
C SER A 43 18.64 -26.06 -6.02
N GLN A 44 19.70 -26.60 -5.43
CA GLN A 44 19.94 -28.05 -5.40
C GLN A 44 19.03 -28.79 -4.42
N GLU A 45 18.64 -28.11 -3.35
CA GLU A 45 17.76 -28.61 -2.30
C GLU A 45 16.68 -27.58 -1.98
N PHE A 46 15.50 -28.04 -1.56
CA PHE A 46 14.38 -27.19 -1.19
C PHE A 46 13.81 -27.61 0.16
N CYS A 47 13.40 -26.61 0.96
CA CYS A 47 12.65 -26.83 2.18
C CYS A 47 11.19 -27.25 1.88
N ASP A 48 10.54 -27.88 2.86
CA ASP A 48 9.15 -28.37 2.73
C ASP A 48 8.16 -27.27 2.37
N GLU A 49 8.38 -26.06 2.88
CA GLU A 49 7.53 -24.90 2.60
C GLU A 49 7.52 -24.51 1.10
N LEU A 50 8.61 -24.75 0.37
CA LEU A 50 8.66 -24.51 -1.07
C LEU A 50 7.86 -25.55 -1.86
N PHE A 51 7.88 -26.81 -1.44
CA PHE A 51 7.04 -27.86 -2.06
C PHE A 51 5.56 -27.59 -1.82
N LEU A 52 5.18 -27.19 -0.61
CA LEU A 52 3.81 -26.78 -0.30
C LEU A 52 3.37 -25.58 -1.14
N LEU A 53 4.22 -24.56 -1.22
CA LEU A 53 3.95 -23.36 -2.02
C LEU A 53 3.73 -23.67 -3.51
N GLN A 54 4.56 -24.56 -4.08
CA GLN A 54 4.41 -25.03 -5.46
C GLN A 54 3.09 -25.78 -5.68
N ALA A 55 2.68 -26.60 -4.71
CA ALA A 55 1.43 -27.36 -4.77
C ALA A 55 0.20 -26.43 -4.74
N GLU A 56 0.26 -25.37 -3.93
CA GLU A 56 -0.82 -24.40 -3.76
C GLU A 56 -0.89 -23.35 -4.88
N GLN A 57 0.26 -22.95 -5.44
CA GLN A 57 0.37 -21.84 -6.37
C GLN A 57 1.03 -22.23 -7.69
N ARG A 58 0.23 -22.32 -8.75
CA ARG A 58 0.71 -22.65 -10.11
C ARG A 58 1.73 -21.66 -10.68
N SER A 59 1.83 -20.47 -10.10
CA SER A 59 2.79 -19.44 -10.48
C SER A 59 4.19 -19.68 -9.93
N VAL A 60 4.38 -20.70 -9.07
CA VAL A 60 5.67 -21.07 -8.47
C VAL A 60 6.18 -22.35 -9.10
N MET A 61 7.41 -22.32 -9.60
CA MET A 61 8.10 -23.47 -10.21
C MET A 61 9.44 -23.68 -9.53
N LEU A 62 9.73 -24.95 -9.11
CA LEU A 62 10.99 -25.33 -8.51
C LEU A 62 11.91 -25.96 -9.56
N HIS A 63 13.12 -25.43 -9.67
CA HIS A 63 14.17 -25.92 -10.56
C HIS A 63 15.31 -26.53 -9.74
N HIS A 64 15.41 -27.85 -9.73
CA HIS A 64 16.46 -28.62 -9.04
C HIS A 64 17.82 -28.52 -9.79
N LYS A 65 18.47 -27.34 -9.64
CA LYS A 65 19.84 -27.18 -10.16
C LYS A 65 20.56 -26.07 -9.37
N ALA A 66 21.87 -26.16 -9.30
CA ALA A 66 22.68 -25.01 -8.87
C ALA A 66 22.57 -23.88 -9.91
N TYR A 67 22.69 -22.64 -9.46
CA TYR A 67 22.80 -21.51 -10.36
C TYR A 67 24.07 -21.59 -11.20
N GLU A 68 23.94 -21.32 -12.49
CA GLU A 68 25.02 -21.15 -13.44
C GLU A 68 24.87 -19.80 -14.18
N PRO A 69 25.98 -19.13 -14.56
CA PRO A 69 25.91 -17.90 -15.36
C PRO A 69 25.06 -18.09 -16.63
N GLY A 70 24.13 -17.18 -16.85
CA GLY A 70 23.14 -17.25 -17.93
C GLY A 70 21.75 -17.67 -17.51
N ASP A 71 21.58 -18.28 -16.35
CA ASP A 71 20.25 -18.72 -15.85
C ASP A 71 19.28 -17.58 -15.57
N LEU A 72 19.82 -16.38 -15.33
CA LEU A 72 19.01 -15.19 -15.03
C LEU A 72 18.53 -14.44 -16.28
N ALA A 73 18.92 -14.88 -17.47
CA ALA A 73 18.74 -14.14 -18.72
C ALA A 73 17.30 -13.61 -18.96
N SER A 74 16.30 -14.36 -18.54
CA SER A 74 14.88 -14.00 -18.75
C SER A 74 14.21 -13.33 -17.54
N ALA A 75 14.94 -13.15 -16.42
CA ALA A 75 14.38 -12.59 -15.20
C ALA A 75 14.15 -11.09 -15.33
N PHE A 76 13.00 -10.62 -14.86
CA PHE A 76 12.73 -9.19 -14.64
C PHE A 76 13.27 -8.73 -13.28
N VAL A 77 13.11 -9.58 -12.26
CA VAL A 77 13.63 -9.36 -10.92
C VAL A 77 14.35 -10.62 -10.47
N VAL A 78 15.49 -10.46 -9.81
CA VAL A 78 16.25 -11.53 -9.18
C VAL A 78 16.29 -11.32 -7.68
N VAL A 79 16.02 -12.38 -6.92
CA VAL A 79 16.21 -12.39 -5.46
C VAL A 79 17.16 -13.53 -5.13
N ALA A 80 18.26 -13.25 -4.45
CA ALA A 80 19.20 -14.27 -4.03
C ALA A 80 19.26 -14.41 -2.51
N VAL A 81 19.15 -15.64 -2.05
CA VAL A 81 19.28 -16.03 -0.64
C VAL A 81 20.50 -16.94 -0.55
N SER A 82 21.64 -16.37 -0.23
CA SER A 82 22.91 -17.10 -0.14
C SER A 82 23.89 -16.38 0.77
N SER A 83 24.72 -17.14 1.47
CA SER A 83 25.86 -16.65 2.24
C SER A 83 27.20 -16.85 1.51
N ASP A 84 27.20 -17.45 0.32
CA ASP A 84 28.41 -17.66 -0.48
C ASP A 84 28.81 -16.37 -1.20
N PRO A 85 29.94 -15.73 -0.83
CA PRO A 85 30.38 -14.48 -1.44
C PRO A 85 30.68 -14.59 -2.93
N GLN A 86 31.09 -15.77 -3.40
CA GLN A 86 31.43 -15.98 -4.82
C GLN A 86 30.14 -16.06 -5.65
N LEU A 87 29.16 -16.79 -5.19
CA LEU A 87 27.83 -16.87 -5.81
C LEU A 87 27.16 -15.50 -5.87
N ILE A 88 27.22 -14.74 -4.77
CA ILE A 88 26.68 -13.37 -4.67
C ILE A 88 27.28 -12.46 -5.75
N LYS A 89 28.63 -12.46 -5.87
CA LYS A 89 29.33 -11.63 -6.88
C LYS A 89 28.97 -12.03 -8.31
N THR A 90 28.83 -13.32 -8.56
CA THR A 90 28.49 -13.83 -9.90
C THR A 90 27.07 -13.43 -10.30
N ILE A 91 26.09 -13.58 -9.38
CA ILE A 91 24.71 -13.15 -9.59
C ILE A 91 24.64 -11.64 -9.80
N TRP A 92 25.35 -10.87 -8.97
CA TRP A 92 25.42 -9.41 -9.13
C TRP A 92 25.98 -9.01 -10.47
N ALA A 93 27.12 -9.59 -10.90
CA ALA A 93 27.74 -9.28 -12.18
C ALA A 93 26.77 -9.53 -13.36
N GLU A 94 26.12 -10.70 -13.39
CA GLU A 94 25.16 -11.02 -14.45
C GLU A 94 23.97 -10.06 -14.45
N THR A 95 23.42 -9.72 -13.28
CA THR A 95 22.28 -8.81 -13.19
C THR A 95 22.63 -7.38 -13.60
N GLN A 96 23.84 -6.90 -13.28
CA GLN A 96 24.30 -5.58 -13.73
C GLN A 96 24.49 -5.50 -15.24
N GLU A 97 25.11 -6.53 -15.83
CA GLU A 97 25.30 -6.63 -17.28
C GLU A 97 23.97 -6.56 -18.05
N ARG A 98 22.93 -7.17 -17.48
CA ARG A 98 21.58 -7.24 -18.08
C ARG A 98 20.63 -6.10 -17.68
N GLY A 99 21.05 -5.23 -16.78
CA GLY A 99 20.20 -4.15 -16.26
C GLY A 99 19.00 -4.66 -15.48
N GLN A 100 19.10 -5.82 -14.81
CA GLN A 100 18.01 -6.44 -14.05
C GLN A 100 17.92 -5.88 -12.64
N LEU A 101 16.71 -5.91 -12.07
CA LEU A 101 16.52 -5.59 -10.67
C LEU A 101 16.97 -6.75 -9.79
N VAL A 102 17.82 -6.49 -8.80
CA VAL A 102 18.37 -7.53 -7.92
C VAL A 102 18.27 -7.14 -6.45
N ASN A 103 17.88 -8.10 -5.63
CA ASN A 103 17.94 -8.04 -4.17
C ASN A 103 18.68 -9.27 -3.64
N ILE A 104 19.80 -9.07 -2.99
CA ILE A 104 20.56 -10.12 -2.30
C ILE A 104 20.28 -9.95 -0.81
N VAL A 105 19.68 -10.96 -0.21
CA VAL A 105 19.23 -10.92 1.18
C VAL A 105 20.43 -10.70 2.10
N ASP A 106 20.29 -9.76 3.02
CA ASP A 106 21.29 -9.35 4.02
C ASP A 106 22.62 -8.78 3.45
N VAL A 107 22.67 -8.47 2.13
CA VAL A 107 23.85 -7.90 1.49
C VAL A 107 23.49 -6.62 0.70
N PRO A 108 23.24 -5.49 1.37
CA PRO A 108 22.75 -4.25 0.74
C PRO A 108 23.66 -3.68 -0.35
N GLU A 109 24.95 -3.96 -0.29
CA GLU A 109 25.96 -3.50 -1.25
C GLU A 109 25.71 -4.06 -2.67
N TYR A 110 25.08 -5.23 -2.77
CA TYR A 110 24.74 -5.93 -4.00
C TYR A 110 23.23 -5.91 -4.28
N CYS A 111 22.54 -4.83 -3.86
CA CYS A 111 21.11 -4.66 -4.09
C CYS A 111 20.83 -3.42 -4.93
N SER A 112 20.02 -3.55 -5.98
CA SER A 112 19.46 -2.41 -6.71
C SER A 112 18.17 -1.90 -6.09
N PHE A 113 17.51 -2.67 -5.25
CA PHE A 113 16.34 -2.30 -4.48
C PHE A 113 16.30 -3.03 -3.12
N ILE A 114 15.53 -2.50 -2.18
CA ILE A 114 15.28 -3.12 -0.88
C ILE A 114 13.82 -3.48 -0.72
N MET A 115 13.52 -4.49 0.08
CA MET A 115 12.16 -4.87 0.43
C MET A 115 11.78 -4.21 1.77
N PRO A 116 10.77 -3.31 1.79
CA PRO A 116 10.31 -2.67 3.01
C PRO A 116 9.48 -3.64 3.87
N SER A 117 9.21 -3.24 5.12
CA SER A 117 8.17 -3.88 5.93
C SER A 117 6.81 -3.42 5.46
N VAL A 118 5.92 -4.34 5.07
CA VAL A 118 4.66 -4.02 4.38
C VAL A 118 3.45 -4.43 5.23
N LEU A 119 2.52 -3.48 5.40
CA LEU A 119 1.16 -3.73 5.85
C LEU A 119 0.25 -3.78 4.62
N ARG A 120 -0.59 -4.81 4.53
CA ARG A 120 -1.62 -4.92 3.48
C ARG A 120 -3.02 -5.09 4.08
N ARG A 121 -3.98 -4.33 3.54
CA ARG A 121 -5.42 -4.46 3.78
C ARG A 121 -6.12 -4.40 2.43
N GLU A 122 -6.12 -5.52 1.70
CA GLU A 122 -6.58 -5.59 0.30
C GLU A 122 -5.86 -4.56 -0.59
N GLN A 123 -6.59 -3.51 -1.04
CA GLN A 123 -6.04 -2.45 -1.88
C GLN A 123 -5.16 -1.44 -1.14
N LEU A 124 -5.23 -1.37 0.21
CA LEU A 124 -4.33 -0.54 0.99
C LEU A 124 -2.98 -1.22 1.15
N THR A 125 -1.94 -0.55 0.73
CA THR A 125 -0.56 -0.98 1.00
C THR A 125 0.20 0.16 1.65
N ILE A 126 0.81 -0.10 2.82
CA ILE A 126 1.69 0.82 3.52
C ILE A 126 3.06 0.15 3.62
N ALA A 127 4.08 0.78 3.04
CA ALA A 127 5.46 0.30 3.08
C ALA A 127 6.27 1.16 4.06
N VAL A 128 6.95 0.51 4.99
CA VAL A 128 7.80 1.15 5.99
C VAL A 128 9.24 0.75 5.76
N SER A 129 10.10 1.73 5.48
CA SER A 129 11.53 1.53 5.30
C SER A 129 12.32 2.45 6.22
N THR A 130 13.44 1.96 6.71
CA THR A 130 14.48 2.72 7.42
C THR A 130 15.77 2.76 6.60
N GLU A 131 15.69 2.48 5.29
CA GLU A 131 16.84 2.42 4.36
C GLU A 131 17.96 1.49 4.84
N GLY A 132 17.59 0.42 5.59
CA GLY A 132 18.55 -0.52 6.17
C GLY A 132 19.08 -0.12 7.57
N ALA A 133 18.80 1.10 8.06
CA ALA A 133 19.29 1.57 9.35
C ALA A 133 18.75 0.74 10.53
N SER A 134 17.50 0.31 10.50
CA SER A 134 16.91 -0.53 11.55
C SER A 134 15.70 -1.33 11.04
N PRO A 135 15.91 -2.54 10.53
CA PRO A 135 14.81 -3.43 10.11
C PRO A 135 13.81 -3.73 11.23
N SER A 136 14.30 -3.85 12.47
CA SER A 136 13.47 -4.06 13.66
C SER A 136 12.54 -2.87 13.95
N LEU A 137 13.00 -1.63 13.77
CA LEU A 137 12.19 -0.43 13.92
C LEU A 137 11.12 -0.37 12.82
N ALA A 138 11.47 -0.65 11.56
CA ALA A 138 10.51 -0.71 10.46
C ALA A 138 9.39 -1.73 10.74
N LYS A 139 9.75 -2.92 11.27
CA LYS A 139 8.81 -3.96 11.69
C LYS A 139 7.91 -3.50 12.83
N ARG A 140 8.47 -2.82 13.84
CA ARG A 140 7.71 -2.28 14.98
C ARG A 140 6.72 -1.20 14.54
N ILE A 141 7.14 -0.27 13.68
CA ILE A 141 6.24 0.76 13.11
C ILE A 141 5.10 0.09 12.34
N ARG A 142 5.39 -0.92 11.49
CA ARG A 142 4.36 -1.66 10.79
C ARG A 142 3.34 -2.29 11.75
N HIS A 143 3.78 -2.91 12.84
CA HIS A 143 2.85 -3.47 13.84
C HIS A 143 1.98 -2.39 14.49
N SER A 144 2.53 -1.23 14.83
CA SER A 144 1.71 -0.12 15.36
C SER A 144 0.70 0.39 14.32
N LEU A 145 1.05 0.38 13.03
CA LEU A 145 0.12 0.74 11.96
C LEU A 145 -0.99 -0.31 11.76
N GLU A 146 -0.77 -1.57 12.10
CA GLU A 146 -1.81 -2.63 12.05
C GLU A 146 -2.96 -2.36 13.02
N GLU A 147 -2.68 -1.72 14.16
CA GLU A 147 -3.70 -1.31 15.14
C GLU A 147 -4.55 -0.13 14.61
N ILE A 148 -3.91 0.80 13.90
CA ILE A 148 -4.56 1.98 13.31
C ILE A 148 -5.38 1.59 12.07
N PHE A 149 -4.76 0.83 11.17
CA PHE A 149 -5.36 0.38 9.91
C PHE A 149 -5.89 -1.05 10.06
N SER A 150 -7.07 -1.17 10.68
CA SER A 150 -7.74 -2.45 10.89
C SER A 150 -8.12 -3.15 9.57
N PRO A 151 -8.49 -4.45 9.58
CA PRO A 151 -8.98 -5.14 8.38
C PRO A 151 -10.16 -4.46 7.68
N ALA A 152 -10.96 -3.65 8.40
CA ALA A 152 -12.08 -2.90 7.85
C ALA A 152 -11.69 -1.91 6.73
N TYR A 153 -10.42 -1.51 6.65
CA TYR A 153 -9.93 -0.67 5.54
C TYR A 153 -9.99 -1.37 4.17
N GLY A 154 -9.98 -2.70 4.12
CA GLY A 154 -10.18 -3.44 2.88
C GLY A 154 -11.56 -3.16 2.25
N PRO A 155 -12.67 -3.58 2.90
CA PRO A 155 -14.01 -3.28 2.42
C PRO A 155 -14.30 -1.78 2.29
N TYR A 156 -13.72 -0.93 3.14
CA TYR A 156 -13.85 0.51 3.04
C TYR A 156 -13.33 1.07 1.71
N LEU A 157 -12.15 0.62 1.28
CA LEU A 157 -11.57 1.03 -0.01
C LEU A 157 -12.28 0.37 -1.21
N ARG A 158 -12.79 -0.85 -1.07
CA ARG A 158 -13.63 -1.46 -2.11
C ARG A 158 -14.88 -0.61 -2.36
N LEU A 159 -15.55 -0.19 -1.29
CA LEU A 159 -16.74 0.67 -1.39
C LEU A 159 -16.38 2.02 -2.02
N ALA A 160 -15.27 2.64 -1.63
CA ALA A 160 -14.76 3.85 -2.25
C ALA A 160 -14.45 3.68 -3.76
N ALA A 161 -13.93 2.54 -4.18
CA ALA A 161 -13.68 2.24 -5.59
C ALA A 161 -14.98 2.06 -6.39
N LEU A 162 -15.99 1.40 -5.81
CA LEU A 162 -17.32 1.28 -6.40
C LEU A 162 -17.96 2.66 -6.58
N THR A 163 -17.99 3.47 -5.55
CA THR A 163 -18.56 4.84 -5.62
C THR A 163 -17.83 5.70 -6.64
N ARG A 164 -16.50 5.61 -6.72
CA ARG A 164 -15.72 6.31 -7.76
C ARG A 164 -16.18 5.93 -9.16
N THR A 165 -16.52 4.66 -9.37
CA THR A 165 -17.02 4.18 -10.66
C THR A 165 -18.39 4.79 -11.00
N TYR A 166 -19.32 4.84 -10.04
CA TYR A 166 -20.63 5.47 -10.22
C TYR A 166 -20.51 6.97 -10.49
N LEU A 167 -19.70 7.70 -9.71
CA LEU A 167 -19.46 9.12 -9.92
C LEU A 167 -18.93 9.42 -11.34
N ARG A 168 -17.97 8.60 -11.81
CA ARG A 168 -17.41 8.74 -13.17
C ARG A 168 -18.45 8.47 -14.27
N LYS A 169 -19.22 7.38 -14.13
CA LYS A 169 -20.25 7.01 -15.10
C LYS A 169 -21.34 8.07 -15.25
N ASN A 170 -21.65 8.79 -14.18
CA ASN A 170 -22.64 9.86 -14.16
C ASN A 170 -22.05 11.26 -14.46
N GLY A 171 -20.81 11.33 -14.94
CA GLY A 171 -20.23 12.58 -15.40
C GLY A 171 -19.88 13.59 -14.30
N VAL A 172 -19.84 13.17 -13.04
CA VAL A 172 -19.47 14.04 -11.91
C VAL A 172 -18.05 14.59 -12.11
N SER A 173 -17.88 15.90 -11.99
CA SER A 173 -16.60 16.60 -12.22
C SER A 173 -15.52 16.13 -11.23
N TYR A 174 -14.25 16.42 -11.55
CA TYR A 174 -13.13 16.08 -10.65
C TYR A 174 -13.29 16.75 -9.27
N GLU A 175 -13.65 18.03 -9.25
CA GLU A 175 -13.82 18.81 -8.02
C GLU A 175 -14.95 18.24 -7.15
N GLN A 176 -16.11 17.99 -7.74
CA GLN A 176 -17.24 17.37 -7.03
C GLN A 176 -16.90 15.96 -6.50
N ARG A 177 -16.07 15.19 -7.21
CA ARG A 177 -15.61 13.89 -6.69
C ARG A 177 -14.68 14.04 -5.49
N ASP A 178 -13.85 15.08 -5.46
CA ASP A 178 -13.00 15.39 -4.31
C ASP A 178 -13.84 15.77 -3.10
N ASP A 179 -14.87 16.59 -3.29
CA ASP A 179 -15.85 16.93 -2.25
C ASP A 179 -16.57 15.67 -1.73
N PHE A 180 -17.07 14.80 -2.63
CA PHE A 180 -17.68 13.53 -2.25
C PHE A 180 -16.75 12.70 -1.37
N PHE A 181 -15.50 12.54 -1.76
CA PHE A 181 -14.56 11.73 -0.98
C PHE A 181 -14.16 12.39 0.34
N SER A 182 -14.18 13.72 0.42
CA SER A 182 -14.03 14.42 1.69
C SER A 182 -15.17 14.06 2.66
N ASP A 183 -16.43 14.06 2.18
CA ASP A 183 -17.60 13.67 2.97
C ASP A 183 -17.59 12.18 3.30
N TYR A 184 -17.23 11.33 2.34
CA TYR A 184 -17.12 9.88 2.53
C TYR A 184 -16.08 9.53 3.62
N PHE A 185 -14.90 10.15 3.60
CA PHE A 185 -13.84 9.88 4.57
C PHE A 185 -14.11 10.45 5.97
N THR A 186 -15.02 11.38 6.11
CA THR A 186 -15.46 11.95 7.39
C THR A 186 -16.76 11.33 7.90
N SER A 187 -17.43 10.48 7.10
CA SER A 187 -18.66 9.79 7.45
C SER A 187 -18.42 8.59 8.39
N ASP A 188 -19.50 8.04 8.92
CA ASP A 188 -19.46 6.86 9.79
C ASP A 188 -19.25 5.52 9.03
N VAL A 189 -19.04 5.53 7.72
CA VAL A 189 -18.88 4.31 6.92
C VAL A 189 -17.79 3.40 7.48
N LEU A 190 -16.61 3.95 7.78
CA LEU A 190 -15.52 3.15 8.37
C LEU A 190 -15.89 2.58 9.73
N THR A 191 -16.54 3.36 10.59
CA THR A 191 -17.00 2.93 11.92
C THR A 191 -17.97 1.77 11.82
N GLN A 192 -18.92 1.83 10.89
CA GLN A 192 -19.87 0.72 10.65
C GLN A 192 -19.15 -0.54 10.16
N LEU A 193 -18.16 -0.42 9.26
CA LEU A 193 -17.38 -1.56 8.80
C LEU A 193 -16.49 -2.16 9.91
N MET A 194 -15.95 -1.34 10.81
CA MET A 194 -15.18 -1.81 11.97
C MET A 194 -16.04 -2.62 12.95
N THR A 195 -17.32 -2.32 13.05
CA THR A 195 -18.30 -3.06 13.87
C THR A 195 -18.98 -4.22 13.13
N GLY A 196 -18.58 -4.48 11.86
CA GLY A 196 -19.16 -5.54 11.03
C GLY A 196 -20.55 -5.21 10.44
N ASN A 197 -21.00 -3.97 10.54
CA ASN A 197 -22.32 -3.54 10.07
C ASN A 197 -22.27 -3.11 8.58
N ILE A 198 -22.07 -4.09 7.69
CA ILE A 198 -21.91 -3.89 6.25
C ILE A 198 -23.13 -3.21 5.63
N SER A 199 -24.34 -3.61 6.05
CA SER A 199 -25.60 -3.06 5.52
C SER A 199 -25.70 -1.56 5.82
N GLN A 200 -25.37 -1.14 7.04
CA GLN A 200 -25.43 0.28 7.41
C GLN A 200 -24.36 1.11 6.68
N ALA A 201 -23.16 0.57 6.49
CA ALA A 201 -22.13 1.21 5.68
C ALA A 201 -22.59 1.44 4.23
N ALA A 202 -23.28 0.46 3.64
CA ALA A 202 -23.89 0.57 2.31
C ALA A 202 -24.98 1.64 2.25
N VAL A 203 -25.86 1.71 3.28
CA VAL A 203 -26.93 2.73 3.37
C VAL A 203 -26.35 4.13 3.44
N ILE A 204 -25.36 4.37 4.31
CA ILE A 204 -24.70 5.68 4.42
C ILE A 204 -24.07 6.08 3.08
N THR A 205 -23.41 5.14 2.43
CA THR A 205 -22.76 5.39 1.13
C THR A 205 -23.76 5.69 0.02
N ALA A 206 -24.92 4.99 -0.01
CA ALA A 206 -26.00 5.26 -0.95
C ALA A 206 -26.58 6.67 -0.73
N ALA A 207 -26.77 7.08 0.52
CA ALA A 207 -27.23 8.43 0.87
C ALA A 207 -26.23 9.51 0.41
N LEU A 208 -24.93 9.27 0.54
CA LEU A 208 -23.92 10.19 0.02
C LEU A 208 -23.97 10.30 -1.52
N LEU A 209 -24.15 9.20 -2.24
CA LEU A 209 -24.31 9.22 -3.70
C LEU A 209 -25.56 9.97 -4.15
N HIS A 210 -26.65 9.84 -3.39
CA HIS A 210 -27.91 10.54 -3.68
C HIS A 210 -27.76 12.07 -3.65
N HIS A 211 -26.87 12.62 -2.82
CA HIS A 211 -26.57 14.09 -2.82
C HIS A 211 -25.94 14.57 -4.15
N TYR A 212 -25.51 13.65 -5.01
CA TYR A 212 -24.94 13.92 -6.33
C TYR A 212 -25.87 13.44 -7.46
N ASP A 213 -27.17 13.30 -7.18
CA ASP A 213 -28.20 12.82 -8.10
C ASP A 213 -27.92 11.40 -8.65
N ILE A 214 -27.21 10.56 -7.85
CA ILE A 214 -26.88 9.19 -8.23
C ILE A 214 -27.63 8.23 -7.31
N ASP A 215 -28.65 7.59 -7.88
CA ASP A 215 -29.49 6.60 -7.21
C ASP A 215 -28.89 5.21 -7.35
N VAL A 216 -28.24 4.72 -6.28
CA VAL A 216 -27.70 3.35 -6.20
C VAL A 216 -28.32 2.68 -4.97
N PRO A 217 -29.08 1.58 -5.15
CA PRO A 217 -29.62 0.84 -4.01
C PRO A 217 -28.51 0.36 -3.08
N ALA A 218 -28.71 0.49 -1.75
CA ALA A 218 -27.75 0.03 -0.76
C ALA A 218 -27.44 -1.48 -0.91
N SER A 219 -28.42 -2.28 -1.33
CA SER A 219 -28.23 -3.71 -1.62
C SER A 219 -27.17 -3.98 -2.70
N VAL A 220 -27.10 -3.14 -3.72
CA VAL A 220 -26.09 -3.27 -4.81
C VAL A 220 -24.67 -2.98 -4.27
N LEU A 221 -24.55 -1.97 -3.41
CA LEU A 221 -23.28 -1.65 -2.77
C LEU A 221 -22.87 -2.74 -1.78
N GLN A 222 -23.82 -3.33 -1.05
CA GLN A 222 -23.58 -4.45 -0.14
C GLN A 222 -23.11 -5.70 -0.91
N THR A 223 -23.80 -6.08 -2.00
CA THR A 223 -23.37 -7.20 -2.85
C THR A 223 -21.95 -7.00 -3.38
N GLY A 224 -21.60 -5.80 -3.83
CA GLY A 224 -20.24 -5.49 -4.28
C GLY A 224 -19.18 -5.59 -3.18
N LEU A 225 -19.57 -5.43 -1.90
CA LEU A 225 -18.68 -5.69 -0.76
C LEU A 225 -18.53 -7.19 -0.49
N GLU A 226 -19.58 -7.98 -0.64
CA GLU A 226 -19.61 -9.42 -0.36
C GLU A 226 -18.88 -10.22 -1.44
N GLU A 227 -19.08 -9.89 -2.72
CA GLU A 227 -18.43 -10.54 -3.86
C GLU A 227 -16.90 -10.38 -3.84
N GLY A 228 -16.39 -9.25 -3.37
CA GLY A 228 -14.96 -9.01 -3.19
C GLY A 228 -14.31 -9.83 -2.07
N ASN A 229 -15.09 -10.53 -1.24
CA ASN A 229 -14.61 -11.34 -0.13
C ASN A 229 -14.39 -12.81 -0.52
N SER A 230 -14.70 -13.21 -1.76
CA SER A 230 -14.35 -14.54 -2.26
C SER A 230 -12.84 -14.66 -2.37
N PRO A 231 -12.21 -15.72 -1.82
CA PRO A 231 -10.78 -15.96 -2.01
C PRO A 231 -10.51 -16.02 -3.51
N ALA A 232 -9.61 -15.19 -3.99
CA ALA A 232 -9.32 -14.98 -5.40
C ALA A 232 -9.01 -16.32 -6.11
N GLY A 233 -10.04 -16.93 -6.64
CA GLY A 233 -9.99 -17.87 -7.75
C GLY A 233 -9.65 -17.04 -9.00
N GLY A 234 -8.59 -17.44 -9.68
CA GLY A 234 -7.88 -16.69 -10.68
C GLY A 234 -8.69 -16.08 -11.81
N ALA A 235 -8.06 -15.11 -12.43
CA ALA A 235 -8.18 -14.62 -13.79
C ALA A 235 -9.59 -14.20 -14.26
N GLY A 236 -9.83 -12.90 -14.30
CA GLY A 236 -10.97 -12.35 -15.06
C GLY A 236 -11.10 -10.85 -14.87
N GLY A 237 -10.70 -10.07 -15.88
CA GLY A 237 -11.15 -8.69 -16.03
C GLY A 237 -10.22 -7.61 -15.50
N ALA A 238 -9.02 -7.53 -16.04
CA ALA A 238 -8.19 -6.34 -15.94
C ALA A 238 -8.58 -5.34 -17.05
N ASP A 239 -9.66 -4.61 -16.85
CA ASP A 239 -9.94 -3.37 -17.57
C ASP A 239 -10.05 -2.20 -16.59
N ALA A 240 -9.04 -2.08 -15.71
CA ALA A 240 -8.71 -0.84 -15.03
C ALA A 240 -7.61 -0.16 -15.84
N VAL A 241 -8.03 0.59 -16.86
CA VAL A 241 -7.17 1.47 -17.66
C VAL A 241 -6.50 2.48 -16.72
N TRP A 242 -5.27 2.19 -16.37
CA TRP A 242 -4.34 3.17 -15.84
C TRP A 242 -3.74 3.94 -17.01
N GLY A 243 -4.15 5.18 -17.13
CA GLY A 243 -3.38 6.19 -17.84
C GLY A 243 -3.34 6.06 -19.35
N THR A 244 -4.32 6.62 -20.01
CA THR A 244 -4.11 7.19 -21.35
C THR A 244 -3.06 8.29 -21.23
N VAL A 245 -1.88 8.02 -21.74
CA VAL A 245 -0.87 9.04 -22.00
C VAL A 245 -1.50 10.06 -22.95
N CYS A 246 -1.66 11.29 -22.52
CA CYS A 246 -2.04 12.40 -23.38
C CYS A 246 -0.92 12.66 -24.39
N PRO A 247 -1.14 12.59 -25.69
CA PRO A 247 -0.17 13.10 -26.65
C PRO A 247 -0.32 14.63 -26.74
N GLY A 248 0.71 15.30 -26.29
CA GLY A 248 1.13 16.62 -26.72
C GLY A 248 0.18 17.78 -26.56
N ARG A 249 0.43 18.62 -25.56
CA ARG A 249 0.59 20.09 -25.70
C ARG A 249 1.17 20.68 -24.43
N SER A 250 2.19 21.50 -24.61
CA SER A 250 2.86 22.29 -23.59
C SER A 250 1.89 23.20 -22.83
N ALA A 251 1.67 22.92 -21.55
CA ALA A 251 1.12 23.88 -20.61
C ALA A 251 1.73 23.59 -19.23
N ARG A 252 2.19 24.63 -18.59
CA ARG A 252 2.97 24.69 -17.37
C ARG A 252 2.31 23.91 -16.23
N CYS A 253 3.06 22.98 -15.64
CA CYS A 253 2.71 22.25 -14.44
C CYS A 253 2.51 23.20 -13.26
N PRO A 254 1.36 23.24 -12.59
CA PRO A 254 1.26 23.88 -11.27
C PRO A 254 1.89 22.97 -10.21
N ARG A 255 2.60 23.59 -9.30
CA ARG A 255 3.37 23.00 -8.21
C ARG A 255 2.59 21.96 -7.41
N LEU A 256 3.15 20.75 -7.29
CA LEU A 256 2.77 19.76 -6.29
C LEU A 256 3.00 20.34 -4.89
N LEU A 257 1.92 20.57 -4.16
CA LEU A 257 1.95 20.84 -2.73
C LEU A 257 1.83 19.51 -1.97
N PRO A 258 2.62 19.30 -0.90
CA PRO A 258 2.53 18.10 -0.08
C PRO A 258 1.25 18.13 0.75
N PHE A 259 0.56 16.98 0.81
CA PHE A 259 -0.57 16.76 1.72
C PHE A 259 -0.08 16.77 3.18
N PHE A 260 -0.14 17.96 3.80
CA PHE A 260 -0.14 18.09 5.25
C PHE A 260 -1.57 18.32 5.73
N LEU A 261 -1.99 17.54 6.71
CA LEU A 261 -3.23 17.76 7.45
C LEU A 261 -3.30 19.21 7.93
N ALA A 262 -4.13 20.01 7.28
CA ALA A 262 -4.48 21.33 7.77
C ALA A 262 -5.80 21.26 8.54
N CYS A 263 -5.70 21.25 9.86
CA CYS A 263 -6.82 21.49 10.76
C CYS A 263 -7.30 22.94 10.52
N ARG A 264 -8.32 23.14 9.69
CA ARG A 264 -8.95 24.47 9.49
C ARG A 264 -9.78 24.84 10.71
N ARG A 265 -9.25 25.71 11.56
CA ARG A 265 -10.05 26.54 12.48
C ARG A 265 -10.92 27.49 11.66
N LYS A 266 -12.22 27.30 11.65
CA LYS A 266 -13.19 28.31 11.24
C LYS A 266 -13.08 29.48 12.18
N ARG A 267 -12.59 30.64 11.71
CA ARG A 267 -12.73 31.91 12.38
C ARG A 267 -14.15 32.46 12.14
N HIS A 268 -15.02 32.31 13.12
CA HIS A 268 -16.22 33.16 13.17
C HIS A 268 -15.83 34.57 13.61
N LYS A 269 -16.17 35.56 12.76
CA LYS A 269 -16.26 36.96 13.16
C LYS A 269 -17.41 37.10 14.15
N ILE A 270 -17.13 37.44 15.39
CA ILE A 270 -18.12 37.93 16.33
C ILE A 270 -17.81 39.40 16.57
N SER A 271 -18.78 40.24 16.20
CA SER A 271 -18.89 41.65 16.52
C SER A 271 -19.11 41.85 18.03
N ARG A 272 -18.59 42.95 18.52
CA ARG A 272 -18.66 43.49 19.88
C ARG A 272 -20.08 43.52 20.46
N GLY A 273 -20.19 43.17 21.73
CA GLY A 273 -21.28 43.68 22.57
C GLY A 273 -21.46 42.97 23.90
N CYS A 274 -21.22 43.71 25.00
CA CYS A 274 -21.79 43.61 26.36
C CYS A 274 -21.36 42.50 27.34
N ARG A 275 -20.56 42.94 28.29
CA ARG A 275 -20.71 42.94 29.77
C ARG A 275 -21.51 41.81 30.46
N GLY A 276 -20.84 41.17 31.42
CA GLY A 276 -21.42 41.03 32.77
C GLY A 276 -21.62 39.58 33.26
N THR A 277 -20.96 39.32 34.35
CA THR A 277 -21.32 38.48 35.52
C THR A 277 -20.83 37.04 35.63
N GLN A 278 -20.35 36.82 36.82
CA GLN A 278 -19.64 35.77 37.49
C GLN A 278 -20.34 34.40 37.62
N SER A 279 -19.44 33.34 37.57
CA SER A 279 -19.35 32.17 38.52
C SER A 279 -20.28 30.97 38.38
N PRO A 280 -19.95 29.84 39.01
CA PRO A 280 -18.96 28.83 38.56
C PRO A 280 -19.54 27.38 38.52
N GLY A 281 -18.80 26.43 37.95
CA GLY A 281 -18.92 25.03 38.34
C GLY A 281 -19.41 24.04 37.32
N ARG A 282 -18.54 23.27 36.77
CA ARG A 282 -18.39 21.82 36.84
C ARG A 282 -17.45 21.26 35.77
N SER A 283 -16.51 20.51 36.27
CA SER A 283 -15.47 19.77 35.55
C SER A 283 -16.03 18.68 34.66
N ALA A 284 -15.64 18.71 33.37
CA ALA A 284 -15.64 17.52 32.51
C ALA A 284 -14.19 17.24 32.08
N ARG A 285 -13.67 16.07 32.44
CA ARG A 285 -12.29 15.64 32.17
C ARG A 285 -12.16 15.24 30.71
N CYS A 286 -11.30 15.91 29.97
CA CYS A 286 -10.78 15.39 28.70
C CYS A 286 -9.63 14.40 28.96
N PRO A 287 -9.49 13.33 28.20
CA PRO A 287 -8.33 12.42 28.29
C PRO A 287 -7.08 13.11 27.74
N ARG A 288 -6.00 13.02 28.52
CA ARG A 288 -4.68 13.59 28.21
C ARG A 288 -3.96 12.71 27.18
N PHE A 289 -3.57 13.30 26.06
CA PHE A 289 -2.50 12.79 25.21
C PHE A 289 -1.16 13.30 25.72
N PRO A 290 -0.08 12.48 25.69
CA PRO A 290 1.24 12.93 26.10
C PRO A 290 1.88 13.87 25.07
N PRO A 291 2.66 14.87 25.49
CA PRO A 291 3.29 15.82 24.60
C PRO A 291 4.54 15.27 23.93
N PHE A 292 4.58 15.29 22.59
CA PHE A 292 5.83 15.19 21.84
C PHE A 292 6.51 16.56 21.84
N PHE A 293 7.67 16.62 22.48
CA PHE A 293 8.55 17.80 22.46
C PHE A 293 9.19 17.96 21.08
N LEU A 294 8.84 19.03 20.39
CA LEU A 294 9.61 19.57 19.28
C LEU A 294 10.31 20.84 19.76
N THR A 295 11.58 20.71 20.10
CA THR A 295 12.45 21.87 20.34
C THR A 295 12.94 22.44 19.01
N CYS A 296 12.39 23.57 18.63
CA CYS A 296 12.90 24.38 17.52
C CYS A 296 14.04 25.26 18.03
N ARG A 297 15.31 24.92 17.74
CA ARG A 297 16.46 25.79 17.97
C ARG A 297 16.54 26.83 16.85
N ARG A 298 16.29 28.09 17.19
CA ARG A 298 16.69 29.24 16.36
C ARG A 298 18.19 29.45 16.50
N SER A 299 18.96 29.26 15.46
CA SER A 299 20.32 29.79 15.35
C SER A 299 20.28 31.20 14.82
N ARG A 300 20.77 32.15 15.62
CA ARG A 300 21.10 33.52 15.17
C ARG A 300 22.50 33.50 14.58
N HIS A 301 22.64 33.94 13.35
CA HIS A 301 23.93 34.36 12.82
C HIS A 301 24.25 35.80 13.25
N LYS A 302 25.44 35.96 13.74
CA LYS A 302 26.26 37.16 13.58
C LYS A 302 27.25 36.93 12.46
#